data_65ef3981702b6d8f5b53d5750fafae49
#
_entry.id   65ef3981702b6d8f5b53d5750fafae49
#
_cell.length_a   1.000
_cell.length_b   1.000
_cell.length_c   1.000
_cell.angle_alpha   90.00
_cell.angle_beta   90.00
_cell.angle_gamma   90.00
#
_symmetry.space_group_name_H-M   'P 1'
#
loop_
_entity.id
_entity.type
_entity.pdbx_description
1 polymer ?
#
loop_
_entity_poly.entity_id
_entity_poly.type
_entity_poly.pdbx_seq_one_letter_code
_entity_poly.pdbx_strand_id
1 'polypeptide(L)'
;MSMQITRQMLSAGAAMLGFGSVSSGSRAAFTLPPLPYPYDRNEPAIDTQTMRLHHDAHHANYVNNLNQALAAAGGGWASRPLLHILANLDGIPESVRAAVRSNGGGHANHSMFWDVMGGKGGRPAGELAEAIARDLGGFENLQNAFNNAGLKIGGSGWVFVTVDKAGKLALATRPNQETPLTEGGRVLFGNDVWEHAYYLKYQNRRADYLKAWWSVLNWDRIAARYAAAKAGALAI
;
A
#
# COMPACT_ATOMS: atom_id res chain seq x y z
N MET A 1 -46.22 60.97 -56.25
CA MET A 1 -45.74 61.16 -54.85
C MET A 1 -46.14 59.88 -54.07
N SER A 2 -45.21 59.01 -53.88
CA SER A 2 -45.42 57.66 -53.22
C SER A 2 -44.58 57.66 -51.96
N MET A 3 -45.23 57.47 -50.85
CA MET A 3 -44.59 57.39 -49.54
C MET A 3 -44.40 55.93 -49.22
N GLN A 4 -43.09 55.47 -49.17
CA GLN A 4 -42.74 54.11 -48.71
C GLN A 4 -42.65 54.11 -47.22
N ILE A 5 -43.38 53.18 -46.61
CA ILE A 5 -43.32 52.90 -45.17
C ILE A 5 -42.40 51.66 -44.99
N THR A 6 -41.28 51.87 -44.34
CA THR A 6 -40.31 50.85 -44.03
C THR A 6 -40.74 50.10 -42.75
N ARG A 7 -41.02 48.80 -42.80
CA ARG A 7 -41.21 47.95 -41.65
C ARG A 7 -39.86 47.45 -41.14
N GLN A 8 -39.52 47.84 -39.93
CA GLN A 8 -38.45 47.24 -39.15
C GLN A 8 -38.96 45.94 -38.53
N MET A 9 -38.33 44.82 -38.88
CA MET A 9 -38.49 43.55 -38.17
C MET A 9 -37.48 43.48 -37.02
N LEU A 10 -38.01 43.40 -35.77
CA LEU A 10 -37.20 43.02 -34.62
C LEU A 10 -36.99 41.50 -34.63
N SER A 11 -35.77 41.05 -34.81
CA SER A 11 -35.38 39.65 -34.57
C SER A 11 -34.99 39.49 -33.11
N ALA A 12 -35.82 38.78 -32.35
CA ALA A 12 -35.49 38.33 -31.00
C ALA A 12 -34.47 37.20 -31.09
N GLY A 13 -33.22 37.47 -30.77
CA GLY A 13 -32.19 36.44 -30.61
C GLY A 13 -32.36 35.72 -29.29
N ALA A 14 -32.78 34.45 -29.34
CA ALA A 14 -32.74 33.53 -28.19
C ALA A 14 -31.29 33.15 -27.92
N ALA A 15 -30.68 33.66 -26.85
CA ALA A 15 -29.40 33.21 -26.35
C ALA A 15 -29.58 31.84 -25.67
N MET A 16 -29.16 30.77 -26.34
CA MET A 16 -29.00 29.49 -25.72
C MET A 16 -27.80 29.53 -24.80
N LEU A 17 -28.02 29.62 -23.50
CA LEU A 17 -27.01 29.31 -22.47
C LEU A 17 -26.72 27.82 -22.48
N GLY A 18 -25.68 27.42 -23.21
CA GLY A 18 -25.13 26.09 -23.14
C GLY A 18 -24.52 25.87 -21.75
N PHE A 19 -25.24 25.16 -20.87
CA PHE A 19 -24.63 24.59 -19.68
C PHE A 19 -23.64 23.52 -20.14
N GLY A 20 -22.39 23.90 -20.31
CA GLY A 20 -21.28 22.97 -20.42
C GLY A 20 -21.20 22.15 -19.14
N SER A 21 -21.59 20.89 -19.19
CA SER A 21 -21.31 19.92 -18.15
C SER A 21 -19.79 19.84 -18.02
N VAL A 22 -19.22 20.56 -17.05
CA VAL A 22 -17.85 20.35 -16.62
C VAL A 22 -17.86 18.97 -15.97
N SER A 23 -17.46 17.95 -16.74
CA SER A 23 -17.08 16.66 -16.18
C SER A 23 -15.93 16.93 -15.22
N SER A 24 -16.22 17.06 -13.94
CA SER A 24 -15.20 17.01 -12.90
C SER A 24 -14.63 15.60 -12.92
N GLY A 25 -13.59 15.40 -13.73
CA GLY A 25 -12.79 14.19 -13.66
C GLY A 25 -12.37 14.00 -12.20
N SER A 26 -12.97 13.05 -11.52
CA SER A 26 -12.60 12.68 -10.16
C SER A 26 -11.10 12.33 -10.19
N ARG A 27 -10.29 13.23 -9.66
CA ARG A 27 -8.85 12.95 -9.48
C ARG A 27 -8.76 11.70 -8.62
N ALA A 28 -7.97 10.70 -9.06
CA ALA A 28 -7.74 9.50 -8.28
C ALA A 28 -7.28 9.89 -6.87
N ALA A 29 -7.90 9.31 -5.85
CA ALA A 29 -7.61 9.62 -4.45
C ALA A 29 -6.20 9.16 -4.07
N PHE A 30 -5.81 7.98 -4.59
CA PHE A 30 -4.50 7.37 -4.37
C PHE A 30 -3.75 7.22 -5.68
N THR A 31 -2.44 7.35 -5.62
CA THR A 31 -1.53 7.14 -6.76
C THR A 31 -0.52 6.06 -6.41
N LEU A 32 -0.02 5.35 -7.43
CA LEU A 32 1.09 4.43 -7.25
C LEU A 32 2.32 5.23 -6.79
N PRO A 33 2.87 5.00 -5.59
CA PRO A 33 4.08 5.69 -5.17
C PRO A 33 5.27 5.20 -6.02
N PRO A 34 6.19 6.08 -6.42
CA PRO A 34 7.40 5.65 -7.12
C PRO A 34 8.26 4.77 -6.20
N LEU A 35 8.99 3.82 -6.77
CA LEU A 35 10.01 3.09 -6.01
C LEU A 35 11.11 4.06 -5.56
N PRO A 36 11.59 3.96 -4.30
CA PRO A 36 12.67 4.82 -3.80
C PRO A 36 14.07 4.40 -4.31
N TYR A 37 14.14 3.42 -5.20
CA TYR A 37 15.36 2.84 -5.78
C TYR A 37 15.06 2.23 -7.17
N PRO A 38 16.09 1.97 -8.01
CA PRO A 38 15.93 1.29 -9.30
C PRO A 38 15.43 -0.16 -9.14
N TYR A 39 14.78 -0.70 -10.17
CA TYR A 39 14.20 -2.04 -10.15
C TYR A 39 15.21 -3.18 -9.90
N ASP A 40 16.46 -2.99 -10.28
CA ASP A 40 17.56 -3.94 -10.09
C ASP A 40 18.24 -3.84 -8.72
N ARG A 41 17.82 -2.89 -7.88
CA ARG A 41 18.45 -2.63 -6.58
C ARG A 41 18.47 -3.84 -5.67
N ASN A 42 17.48 -4.71 -5.76
CA ASN A 42 17.30 -5.86 -4.89
C ASN A 42 17.94 -7.15 -5.46
N GLU A 43 18.66 -7.06 -6.60
CA GLU A 43 19.45 -8.18 -7.10
C GLU A 43 20.61 -8.53 -6.13
N PRO A 44 20.96 -9.79 -6.01
CA PRO A 44 20.38 -10.95 -6.66
C PRO A 44 19.21 -11.58 -5.88
N ALA A 45 18.74 -10.98 -4.78
CA ALA A 45 17.70 -11.57 -3.94
C ALA A 45 16.31 -11.54 -4.59
N ILE A 46 15.94 -10.43 -5.23
CA ILE A 46 14.70 -10.29 -6.00
C ILE A 46 15.08 -9.79 -7.38
N ASP A 47 14.66 -10.51 -8.42
CA ASP A 47 15.00 -10.17 -9.79
C ASP A 47 14.25 -8.94 -10.31
N THR A 48 14.89 -8.24 -11.25
CA THR A 48 14.38 -7.01 -11.85
C THR A 48 13.01 -7.19 -12.50
N GLN A 49 12.74 -8.34 -13.13
CA GLN A 49 11.45 -8.62 -13.76
C GLN A 49 10.34 -8.75 -12.72
N THR A 50 10.60 -9.48 -11.64
CA THR A 50 9.67 -9.55 -10.49
C THR A 50 9.38 -8.15 -9.96
N MET A 51 10.40 -7.30 -9.74
CA MET A 51 10.20 -5.95 -9.22
C MET A 51 9.30 -5.09 -10.12
N ARG A 52 9.49 -5.16 -11.46
CA ARG A 52 8.65 -4.43 -12.41
C ARG A 52 7.20 -4.91 -12.38
N LEU A 53 6.97 -6.21 -12.49
CA LEU A 53 5.62 -6.78 -12.47
C LEU A 53 4.92 -6.52 -11.14
N HIS A 54 5.65 -6.66 -10.04
CA HIS A 54 5.11 -6.51 -8.70
C HIS A 54 4.71 -5.06 -8.40
N HIS A 55 5.53 -4.09 -8.82
CA HIS A 55 5.22 -2.66 -8.65
C HIS A 55 4.25 -2.15 -9.73
N ASP A 56 4.61 -2.29 -11.03
CA ASP A 56 3.91 -1.61 -12.11
C ASP A 56 2.58 -2.29 -12.50
N ALA A 57 2.39 -3.58 -12.15
CA ALA A 57 1.16 -4.30 -12.40
C ALA A 57 0.39 -4.61 -11.11
N HIS A 58 0.94 -5.39 -10.17
CA HIS A 58 0.18 -5.82 -9.00
C HIS A 58 -0.17 -4.65 -8.07
N HIS A 59 0.81 -3.84 -7.65
CA HIS A 59 0.54 -2.67 -6.80
C HIS A 59 -0.33 -1.63 -7.53
N ALA A 60 -0.03 -1.35 -8.80
CA ALA A 60 -0.86 -0.45 -9.61
C ALA A 60 -2.32 -0.90 -9.67
N ASN A 61 -2.60 -2.20 -9.81
CA ASN A 61 -3.95 -2.74 -9.79
C ASN A 61 -4.65 -2.52 -8.45
N TYR A 62 -3.95 -2.71 -7.32
CA TYR A 62 -4.55 -2.43 -6.01
C TYR A 62 -4.92 -0.95 -5.86
N VAL A 63 -4.07 -0.03 -6.31
CA VAL A 63 -4.36 1.41 -6.31
C VAL A 63 -5.58 1.74 -7.17
N ASN A 64 -5.62 1.23 -8.40
CA ASN A 64 -6.71 1.49 -9.34
C ASN A 64 -8.05 0.95 -8.81
N ASN A 65 -8.06 -0.29 -8.33
CA ASN A 65 -9.27 -0.93 -7.79
C ASN A 65 -9.74 -0.26 -6.49
N LEU A 66 -8.82 0.18 -5.64
CA LEU A 66 -9.16 0.96 -4.44
C LEU A 66 -9.87 2.26 -4.82
N ASN A 67 -9.31 3.02 -5.77
CA ASN A 67 -9.92 4.25 -6.24
C ASN A 67 -11.35 4.03 -6.80
N GLN A 68 -11.54 2.97 -7.58
CA GLN A 68 -12.86 2.62 -8.11
C GLN A 68 -13.85 2.27 -6.98
N ALA A 69 -13.42 1.45 -6.02
CA ALA A 69 -14.25 1.07 -4.88
C ALA A 69 -14.62 2.27 -3.99
N LEU A 70 -13.68 3.19 -3.75
CA LEU A 70 -13.93 4.41 -2.97
C LEU A 70 -14.83 5.41 -3.71
N ALA A 71 -14.74 5.52 -5.03
CA ALA A 71 -15.65 6.31 -5.83
C ALA A 71 -17.08 5.76 -5.74
N ALA A 72 -17.25 4.44 -5.79
CA ALA A 72 -18.54 3.78 -5.64
C ALA A 72 -19.09 3.88 -4.19
N ALA A 73 -18.21 3.93 -3.19
CA ALA A 73 -18.61 4.12 -1.79
C ALA A 73 -19.27 5.49 -1.54
N GLY A 74 -18.89 6.52 -2.28
CA GLY A 74 -19.39 7.89 -2.08
C GLY A 74 -18.98 8.47 -0.72
N GLY A 75 -19.80 9.37 -0.16
CA GLY A 75 -19.65 9.84 1.23
C GLY A 75 -18.31 10.50 1.59
N GLY A 76 -17.51 10.94 0.60
CA GLY A 76 -16.21 11.56 0.83
C GLY A 76 -15.10 10.59 1.26
N TRP A 77 -15.32 9.28 1.13
CA TRP A 77 -14.29 8.28 1.49
C TRP A 77 -13.00 8.45 0.69
N ALA A 78 -13.11 8.78 -0.59
CA ALA A 78 -11.96 8.99 -1.47
C ALA A 78 -11.01 10.12 -1.04
N SER A 79 -11.45 11.04 -0.18
CA SER A 79 -10.61 12.14 0.33
C SER A 79 -9.96 11.86 1.69
N ARG A 80 -10.24 10.70 2.29
CA ARG A 80 -9.70 10.35 3.61
C ARG A 80 -8.34 9.67 3.51
N PRO A 81 -7.47 9.82 4.51
CA PRO A 81 -6.21 9.08 4.57
C PRO A 81 -6.45 7.57 4.57
N LEU A 82 -5.55 6.80 3.92
CA LEU A 82 -5.67 5.34 3.80
C LEU A 82 -5.78 4.65 5.17
N LEU A 83 -4.97 5.05 6.16
CA LEU A 83 -5.06 4.52 7.52
C LEU A 83 -6.44 4.73 8.15
N HIS A 84 -7.05 5.90 7.93
CA HIS A 84 -8.39 6.16 8.42
C HIS A 84 -9.43 5.24 7.75
N ILE A 85 -9.30 5.03 6.44
CA ILE A 85 -10.19 4.13 5.67
C ILE A 85 -10.09 2.71 6.21
N LEU A 86 -8.88 2.18 6.35
CA LEU A 86 -8.65 0.81 6.81
C LEU A 86 -9.10 0.58 8.27
N ALA A 87 -8.94 1.58 9.12
CA ALA A 87 -9.39 1.50 10.52
C ALA A 87 -10.91 1.67 10.70
N ASN A 88 -11.65 2.09 9.66
CA ASN A 88 -13.09 2.37 9.73
C ASN A 88 -13.89 1.66 8.65
N LEU A 89 -13.52 0.42 8.32
CA LEU A 89 -14.16 -0.35 7.25
C LEU A 89 -15.67 -0.54 7.47
N ASP A 90 -16.13 -0.60 8.71
CA ASP A 90 -17.55 -0.75 9.02
C ASP A 90 -18.40 0.45 8.60
N GLY A 91 -17.79 1.63 8.46
CA GLY A 91 -18.45 2.81 7.90
C GLY A 91 -18.57 2.81 6.38
N ILE A 92 -17.91 1.88 5.69
CA ILE A 92 -17.95 1.74 4.22
C ILE A 92 -19.18 0.91 3.83
N PRO A 93 -19.94 1.31 2.78
CA PRO A 93 -21.06 0.53 2.30
C PRO A 93 -20.69 -0.94 2.05
N GLU A 94 -21.53 -1.86 2.50
CA GLU A 94 -21.28 -3.31 2.44
C GLU A 94 -20.97 -3.79 1.02
N SER A 95 -21.64 -3.24 0.02
CA SER A 95 -21.45 -3.58 -1.39
C SER A 95 -20.04 -3.40 -1.93
N VAL A 96 -19.22 -2.54 -1.31
CA VAL A 96 -17.83 -2.25 -1.73
C VAL A 96 -16.80 -2.48 -0.62
N ARG A 97 -17.24 -2.77 0.60
CA ARG A 97 -16.36 -2.94 1.78
C ARG A 97 -15.27 -3.98 1.56
N ALA A 98 -15.61 -5.13 1.01
CA ALA A 98 -14.64 -6.19 0.73
C ALA A 98 -13.57 -5.74 -0.28
N ALA A 99 -13.98 -5.01 -1.32
CA ALA A 99 -13.06 -4.45 -2.31
C ALA A 99 -12.13 -3.40 -1.70
N VAL A 100 -12.65 -2.50 -0.84
CA VAL A 100 -11.84 -1.50 -0.13
C VAL A 100 -10.88 -2.17 0.84
N ARG A 101 -11.31 -3.16 1.61
CA ARG A 101 -10.45 -3.94 2.52
C ARG A 101 -9.28 -4.58 1.77
N SER A 102 -9.56 -5.33 0.71
CA SER A 102 -8.55 -6.06 -0.06
C SER A 102 -7.58 -5.12 -0.78
N ASN A 103 -8.10 -4.15 -1.54
CA ASN A 103 -7.28 -3.27 -2.35
C ASN A 103 -6.58 -2.18 -1.51
N GLY A 104 -7.23 -1.69 -0.46
CA GLY A 104 -6.62 -0.78 0.51
C GLY A 104 -5.50 -1.45 1.30
N GLY A 105 -5.73 -2.68 1.75
CA GLY A 105 -4.69 -3.50 2.38
C GLY A 105 -3.53 -3.76 1.42
N GLY A 106 -3.83 -4.14 0.16
CA GLY A 106 -2.82 -4.33 -0.88
C GLY A 106 -1.99 -3.07 -1.12
N HIS A 107 -2.63 -1.92 -1.26
CA HIS A 107 -1.91 -0.65 -1.42
C HIS A 107 -1.02 -0.33 -0.21
N ALA A 108 -1.54 -0.48 1.01
CA ALA A 108 -0.78 -0.24 2.23
C ALA A 108 0.42 -1.19 2.40
N ASN A 109 0.18 -2.49 2.22
CA ASN A 109 1.21 -3.52 2.35
C ASN A 109 2.36 -3.31 1.36
N HIS A 110 2.04 -3.01 0.10
CA HIS A 110 3.07 -2.79 -0.92
C HIS A 110 3.81 -1.46 -0.74
N SER A 111 3.13 -0.39 -0.33
CA SER A 111 3.80 0.88 -0.01
C SER A 111 4.84 0.69 1.09
N MET A 112 4.50 -0.02 2.16
CA MET A 112 5.43 -0.38 3.23
C MET A 112 6.56 -1.28 2.70
N PHE A 113 6.25 -2.27 1.86
CA PHE A 113 7.22 -3.24 1.33
C PHE A 113 8.32 -2.57 0.53
N TRP A 114 7.98 -1.62 -0.35
CA TRP A 114 8.97 -0.83 -1.09
C TRP A 114 9.82 0.03 -0.17
N ASP A 115 9.22 0.62 0.85
CA ASP A 115 9.87 1.53 1.78
C ASP A 115 10.94 0.84 2.64
N VAL A 116 10.77 -0.44 2.98
CA VAL A 116 11.68 -1.18 3.87
C VAL A 116 12.77 -1.96 3.16
N MET A 117 12.77 -1.96 1.81
CA MET A 117 13.77 -2.64 0.98
C MET A 117 14.75 -1.66 0.33
N GLY A 118 15.59 -2.15 -0.60
CA GLY A 118 16.63 -1.37 -1.29
C GLY A 118 17.88 -1.11 -0.45
N GLY A 119 17.97 -1.72 0.73
CA GLY A 119 19.13 -1.66 1.62
C GLY A 119 20.25 -2.62 1.22
N LYS A 120 21.09 -2.90 2.19
CA LYS A 120 22.22 -3.85 2.08
C LYS A 120 22.08 -5.02 3.04
N GLY A 121 20.90 -5.20 3.65
CA GLY A 121 20.70 -6.18 4.69
C GLY A 121 21.53 -5.92 5.94
N GLY A 122 22.14 -6.95 6.47
CA GLY A 122 22.91 -6.85 7.71
C GLY A 122 22.04 -7.00 8.95
N ARG A 123 22.33 -6.25 9.99
CA ARG A 123 21.66 -6.30 11.29
C ARG A 123 21.09 -4.95 11.70
N PRO A 124 19.96 -4.92 12.43
CA PRO A 124 19.49 -3.70 13.08
C PRO A 124 20.48 -3.24 14.15
N ALA A 125 20.45 -1.94 14.44
CA ALA A 125 21.28 -1.32 15.47
C ALA A 125 20.44 -0.41 16.39
N GLY A 126 21.03 0.08 17.48
CA GLY A 126 20.44 1.02 18.41
C GLY A 126 19.13 0.53 19.03
N GLU A 127 18.21 1.44 19.29
CA GLU A 127 16.92 1.16 19.94
C GLU A 127 16.09 0.04 19.25
N LEU A 128 16.17 -0.07 17.93
CA LEU A 128 15.47 -1.13 17.21
C LEU A 128 16.06 -2.50 17.53
N ALA A 129 17.39 -2.62 17.61
CA ALA A 129 18.05 -3.87 18.00
C ALA A 129 17.71 -4.27 19.44
N GLU A 130 17.66 -3.31 20.35
CA GLU A 130 17.26 -3.51 21.74
C GLU A 130 15.81 -3.98 21.84
N ALA A 131 14.89 -3.38 21.08
CA ALA A 131 13.48 -3.79 21.02
C ALA A 131 13.34 -5.22 20.46
N ILE A 132 14.09 -5.55 19.40
CA ILE A 132 14.10 -6.91 18.83
C ILE A 132 14.65 -7.92 19.84
N ALA A 133 15.69 -7.57 20.57
CA ALA A 133 16.24 -8.43 21.63
C ALA A 133 15.22 -8.67 22.76
N ARG A 134 14.59 -7.62 23.22
CA ARG A 134 13.60 -7.62 24.31
C ARG A 134 12.33 -8.40 23.96
N ASP A 135 11.76 -8.15 22.77
CA ASP A 135 10.41 -8.58 22.44
C ASP A 135 10.37 -9.85 21.58
N LEU A 136 11.41 -10.08 20.78
CA LEU A 136 11.47 -11.15 19.79
C LEU A 136 12.66 -12.11 20.01
N GLY A 137 13.37 -11.95 21.13
CA GLY A 137 14.46 -12.85 21.56
C GLY A 137 15.74 -12.71 20.73
N GLY A 138 15.94 -11.57 20.07
CA GLY A 138 17.11 -11.26 19.26
C GLY A 138 16.93 -11.48 17.77
N PHE A 139 17.93 -11.05 17.01
CA PHE A 139 17.80 -10.98 15.55
C PHE A 139 17.68 -12.37 14.89
N GLU A 140 18.44 -13.34 15.33
CA GLU A 140 18.37 -14.71 14.81
C GLU A 140 17.03 -15.39 15.11
N ASN A 141 16.51 -15.18 16.31
CA ASN A 141 15.18 -15.68 16.69
C ASN A 141 14.08 -15.02 15.85
N LEU A 142 14.17 -13.69 15.65
CA LEU A 142 13.27 -12.98 14.75
C LEU A 142 13.31 -13.57 13.35
N GLN A 143 14.49 -13.75 12.74
CA GLN A 143 14.63 -14.32 11.39
C GLN A 143 14.01 -15.71 11.30
N ASN A 144 14.31 -16.57 12.25
CA ASN A 144 13.80 -17.94 12.29
C ASN A 144 12.27 -17.96 12.46
N ALA A 145 11.74 -17.18 13.40
CA ALA A 145 10.29 -17.10 13.66
C ALA A 145 9.54 -16.53 12.46
N PHE A 146 10.08 -15.46 11.85
CA PHE A 146 9.51 -14.79 10.69
C PHE A 146 9.47 -15.73 9.47
N ASN A 147 10.59 -16.37 9.15
CA ASN A 147 10.66 -17.31 8.03
C ASN A 147 9.72 -18.52 8.24
N ASN A 148 9.70 -19.08 9.45
CA ASN A 148 8.79 -20.16 9.79
C ASN A 148 7.31 -19.74 9.70
N ALA A 149 6.98 -18.52 10.10
CA ALA A 149 5.63 -17.96 9.96
C ALA A 149 5.24 -17.85 8.47
N GLY A 150 6.14 -17.36 7.62
CA GLY A 150 5.90 -17.26 6.17
C GLY A 150 5.73 -18.62 5.48
N LEU A 151 6.46 -19.64 5.92
CA LEU A 151 6.31 -21.01 5.41
C LEU A 151 4.98 -21.65 5.81
N LYS A 152 4.43 -21.28 6.98
CA LYS A 152 3.16 -21.81 7.48
C LYS A 152 1.93 -21.17 6.82
N ILE A 153 2.09 -20.07 6.08
CA ILE A 153 0.97 -19.46 5.34
C ILE A 153 0.63 -20.40 4.18
N GLY A 154 -0.57 -21.00 4.24
CA GLY A 154 -1.11 -21.81 3.15
C GLY A 154 -1.64 -20.91 2.03
N GLY A 155 -0.89 -20.83 0.91
CA GLY A 155 -1.24 -19.95 -0.22
C GLY A 155 -0.63 -18.55 -0.08
N SER A 156 -1.44 -17.53 -0.39
CA SER A 156 -1.04 -16.13 -0.45
C SER A 156 -1.19 -15.42 0.89
N GLY A 157 -0.27 -14.54 1.22
CA GLY A 157 -0.35 -13.76 2.44
C GLY A 157 0.92 -12.98 2.74
N TRP A 158 1.00 -12.48 3.96
CA TRP A 158 2.05 -11.61 4.44
C TRP A 158 2.51 -12.01 5.84
N VAL A 159 3.79 -11.83 6.10
CA VAL A 159 4.37 -11.84 7.45
C VAL A 159 4.73 -10.42 7.82
N PHE A 160 4.37 -10.00 9.03
CA PHE A 160 4.63 -8.65 9.53
C PHE A 160 5.34 -8.69 10.88
N VAL A 161 6.17 -7.69 11.11
CA VAL A 161 6.52 -7.21 12.45
C VAL A 161 5.70 -5.96 12.72
N THR A 162 4.87 -6.03 13.75
CA THR A 162 4.05 -4.91 14.22
C THR A 162 4.70 -4.22 15.39
N VAL A 163 4.30 -2.97 15.64
CA VAL A 163 4.75 -2.17 16.78
C VAL A 163 3.55 -1.50 17.43
N ASP A 164 3.43 -1.59 18.74
CA ASP A 164 2.40 -0.89 19.49
C ASP A 164 2.83 0.55 19.88
N LYS A 165 1.94 1.26 20.57
CA LYS A 165 2.21 2.64 21.01
C LYS A 165 3.33 2.74 22.06
N ALA A 166 3.61 1.65 22.78
CA ALA A 166 4.69 1.57 23.75
C ALA A 166 6.04 1.17 23.09
N GLY A 167 6.06 0.93 21.78
CA GLY A 167 7.24 0.46 21.04
C GLY A 167 7.50 -1.04 21.22
N LYS A 168 6.52 -1.82 21.69
CA LYS A 168 6.63 -3.27 21.80
C LYS A 168 6.40 -3.91 20.42
N LEU A 169 7.29 -4.84 20.06
CA LEU A 169 7.24 -5.56 18.79
C LEU A 169 6.50 -6.88 18.93
N ALA A 170 5.79 -7.27 17.87
CA ALA A 170 5.17 -8.58 17.75
C ALA A 170 5.19 -9.08 16.31
N LEU A 171 5.23 -10.42 16.14
CA LEU A 171 5.09 -11.06 14.84
C LEU A 171 3.61 -11.30 14.55
N ALA A 172 3.19 -11.03 13.31
CA ALA A 172 1.83 -11.27 12.84
C ALA A 172 1.84 -11.83 11.43
N THR A 173 0.83 -12.63 11.08
CA THR A 173 0.58 -13.08 9.71
C THR A 173 -0.83 -12.72 9.30
N ARG A 174 -1.03 -12.46 8.01
CA ARG A 174 -2.36 -12.24 7.44
C ARG A 174 -2.47 -12.94 6.09
N PRO A 175 -3.63 -13.54 5.78
CA PRO A 175 -3.87 -14.13 4.47
C PRO A 175 -4.14 -13.04 3.44
N ASN A 176 -3.90 -13.34 2.19
CA ASN A 176 -4.17 -12.48 1.04
C ASN A 176 -3.59 -11.07 1.23
N GLN A 177 -4.40 -10.00 1.06
CA GLN A 177 -3.99 -8.61 1.29
C GLN A 177 -4.53 -8.05 2.62
N GLU A 178 -4.96 -8.92 3.53
CA GLU A 178 -5.29 -8.48 4.89
C GLU A 178 -4.07 -7.84 5.57
N THR A 179 -4.33 -6.88 6.43
CA THR A 179 -3.28 -6.11 7.09
C THR A 179 -3.62 -5.84 8.56
N PRO A 180 -2.65 -5.84 9.47
CA PRO A 180 -2.89 -5.45 10.87
C PRO A 180 -3.45 -4.03 11.03
N LEU A 181 -3.35 -3.18 10.02
CA LEU A 181 -3.86 -1.80 10.03
C LEU A 181 -5.38 -1.73 10.20
N THR A 182 -6.12 -2.74 9.73
CA THR A 182 -7.59 -2.82 9.89
C THR A 182 -8.03 -3.05 11.34
N GLU A 183 -7.12 -3.50 12.18
CA GLU A 183 -7.33 -3.74 13.62
C GLU A 183 -6.71 -2.63 14.48
N GLY A 184 -6.32 -1.51 13.87
CA GLY A 184 -5.62 -0.41 14.55
C GLY A 184 -4.14 -0.70 14.86
N GLY A 185 -3.60 -1.81 14.34
CA GLY A 185 -2.18 -2.15 14.45
C GLY A 185 -1.30 -1.19 13.66
N ARG A 186 -0.02 -1.18 13.95
CA ARG A 186 1.01 -0.45 13.20
C ARG A 186 2.01 -1.43 12.65
N VAL A 187 2.22 -1.41 11.34
CA VAL A 187 3.17 -2.28 10.66
C VAL A 187 4.53 -1.61 10.60
N LEU A 188 5.52 -2.24 11.23
CA LEU A 188 6.91 -1.77 11.19
C LEU A 188 7.57 -2.17 9.87
N PHE A 189 7.56 -3.46 9.55
CA PHE A 189 7.97 -4.01 8.27
C PHE A 189 7.27 -5.36 8.03
N GLY A 190 7.31 -5.85 6.80
CA GLY A 190 6.73 -7.15 6.44
C GLY A 190 7.21 -7.64 5.09
N ASN A 191 6.97 -8.92 4.82
CA ASN A 191 7.33 -9.59 3.57
C ASN A 191 6.10 -10.21 2.92
N ASP A 192 6.01 -10.03 1.61
CA ASP A 192 5.01 -10.64 0.75
C ASP A 192 5.39 -12.09 0.44
N VAL A 193 4.51 -13.03 0.78
CA VAL A 193 4.68 -14.45 0.43
C VAL A 193 3.66 -14.92 -0.60
N TRP A 194 3.00 -14.01 -1.30
CA TRP A 194 2.32 -14.32 -2.55
C TRP A 194 3.33 -14.84 -3.57
N GLU A 195 2.95 -15.79 -4.39
CA GLU A 195 3.86 -16.36 -5.39
C GLU A 195 4.36 -15.33 -6.40
N HIS A 196 3.57 -14.30 -6.73
CA HIS A 196 4.01 -13.23 -7.61
C HIS A 196 5.23 -12.45 -7.10
N ALA A 197 5.50 -12.49 -5.80
CA ALA A 197 6.65 -11.81 -5.21
C ALA A 197 7.98 -12.54 -5.43
N TYR A 198 7.93 -13.84 -5.81
CA TYR A 198 9.17 -14.64 -5.87
C TYR A 198 9.20 -15.74 -6.94
N TYR A 199 8.07 -16.08 -7.59
CA TYR A 199 7.96 -17.29 -8.40
C TYR A 199 8.90 -17.31 -9.61
N LEU A 200 9.14 -16.18 -10.27
CA LEU A 200 10.01 -16.10 -11.43
C LEU A 200 11.43 -16.59 -11.11
N LYS A 201 11.93 -16.29 -9.92
CA LYS A 201 13.29 -16.67 -9.50
C LYS A 201 13.33 -17.95 -8.67
N TYR A 202 12.40 -18.14 -7.78
CA TYR A 202 12.45 -19.21 -6.79
C TYR A 202 11.47 -20.34 -7.07
N GLN A 203 10.50 -20.19 -7.98
CA GLN A 203 9.41 -21.11 -8.23
C GLN A 203 8.73 -21.50 -6.90
N ASN A 204 8.65 -22.80 -6.58
CA ASN A 204 8.04 -23.29 -5.35
C ASN A 204 8.94 -23.17 -4.09
N ARG A 205 10.17 -22.65 -4.23
CA ARG A 205 11.13 -22.58 -3.13
C ARG A 205 10.94 -21.33 -2.27
N ARG A 206 9.76 -21.18 -1.66
CA ARG A 206 9.44 -20.05 -0.77
C ARG A 206 10.48 -19.88 0.35
N ALA A 207 11.02 -20.98 0.87
CA ALA A 207 12.05 -20.95 1.91
C ALA A 207 13.31 -20.18 1.49
N ASP A 208 13.76 -20.37 0.25
CA ASP A 208 14.94 -19.71 -0.30
C ASP A 208 14.69 -18.20 -0.48
N TYR A 209 13.50 -17.84 -0.97
CA TYR A 209 13.08 -16.44 -1.06
C TYR A 209 13.05 -15.76 0.30
N LEU A 210 12.37 -16.35 1.28
CA LEU A 210 12.29 -15.82 2.64
C LEU A 210 13.67 -15.59 3.24
N LYS A 211 14.60 -16.52 3.01
CA LYS A 211 16.00 -16.40 3.47
C LYS A 211 16.75 -15.28 2.74
N ALA A 212 16.58 -15.16 1.43
CA ALA A 212 17.27 -14.17 0.61
C ALA A 212 16.77 -12.74 0.88
N TRP A 213 15.50 -12.56 1.18
CA TRP A 213 14.86 -11.26 1.39
C TRP A 213 15.54 -10.41 2.47
N TRP A 214 16.09 -11.02 3.52
CA TRP A 214 16.80 -10.31 4.59
C TRP A 214 18.01 -9.50 4.10
N SER A 215 18.59 -9.90 2.97
CA SER A 215 19.76 -9.23 2.39
C SER A 215 19.43 -7.89 1.71
N VAL A 216 18.17 -7.59 1.46
CA VAL A 216 17.72 -6.35 0.81
C VAL A 216 17.03 -5.38 1.75
N LEU A 217 16.92 -5.71 3.04
CA LEU A 217 16.30 -4.83 4.02
C LEU A 217 17.12 -3.55 4.25
N ASN A 218 16.40 -2.45 4.39
CA ASN A 218 16.95 -1.16 4.76
C ASN A 218 16.74 -0.93 6.26
N TRP A 219 17.69 -1.37 7.08
CA TRP A 219 17.57 -1.27 8.53
C TRP A 219 17.55 0.16 9.04
N ASP A 220 18.19 1.11 8.36
CA ASP A 220 18.13 2.53 8.72
C ASP A 220 16.70 3.06 8.53
N ARG A 221 16.05 2.66 7.43
CA ARG A 221 14.66 3.02 7.17
C ARG A 221 13.70 2.38 8.18
N ILE A 222 13.90 1.11 8.50
CA ILE A 222 13.10 0.41 9.51
C ILE A 222 13.29 1.03 10.90
N ALA A 223 14.51 1.44 11.27
CA ALA A 223 14.77 2.16 12.52
C ALA A 223 14.06 3.52 12.56
N ALA A 224 14.06 4.27 11.45
CA ALA A 224 13.30 5.53 11.35
C ALA A 224 11.79 5.30 11.49
N ARG A 225 11.24 4.22 10.91
CA ARG A 225 9.85 3.82 11.07
C ARG A 225 9.53 3.45 12.53
N TYR A 226 10.45 2.77 13.22
CA TYR A 226 10.30 2.45 14.64
C TYR A 226 10.23 3.70 15.51
N ALA A 227 11.12 4.66 15.29
CA ALA A 227 11.10 5.95 15.98
C ALA A 227 9.78 6.72 15.70
N ALA A 228 9.32 6.75 14.44
CA ALA A 228 8.05 7.35 14.07
C ALA A 228 6.84 6.66 14.75
N ALA A 229 6.87 5.33 14.89
CA ALA A 229 5.81 4.59 15.57
C ALA A 229 5.72 4.95 17.05
N LYS A 230 6.84 5.07 17.74
CA LYS A 230 6.92 5.53 19.15
C LYS A 230 6.40 6.95 19.31
N ALA A 231 6.70 7.83 18.35
CA ALA A 231 6.19 9.21 18.33
C ALA A 231 4.70 9.33 17.91
N GLY A 232 4.06 8.22 17.54
CA GLY A 232 2.67 8.24 17.06
C GLY A 232 2.50 8.72 15.61
N ALA A 233 3.60 8.92 14.88
CA ALA A 233 3.67 9.52 13.55
C ALA A 233 3.97 8.53 12.42
N LEU A 234 3.91 7.20 12.68
CA LEU A 234 4.17 6.21 11.63
C LEU A 234 3.08 6.28 10.57
N ALA A 235 3.47 6.66 9.36
CA ALA A 235 2.66 6.66 8.15
C ALA A 235 2.90 5.39 7.32
N ILE A 236 2.00 5.17 6.35
CA ILE A 236 2.15 4.15 5.30
C ILE A 236 3.00 4.74 4.18
#